data_c8c23448dc589fe5e2deaa880c834254
#
_entry.id   c8c23448dc589fe5e2deaa880c834254
#
_cell.length_a   1.000
_cell.length_b   1.000
_cell.length_c   1.000
_cell.angle_alpha   90.00
_cell.angle_beta   90.00
_cell.angle_gamma   90.00
#
_symmetry.space_group_name_H-M   'P 1'
#
loop_
_entity.id
_entity.type
_entity.pdbx_description
1 polymer ?
#
loop_
_entity_poly.entity_id
_entity_poly.type
_entity_poly.pdbx_seq_one_letter_code
_entity_poly.pdbx_strand_id
1 'polypeptide(L)'
;METILIWMTVALVGGYAFKILSLPTSAGFIIAGYILTLFNFSDEADYLTIPAEIGVGLLLFSLGLKIKPSYFYNKYLILVFVAHSIAVSSFFFLLLQLDVGLEIKLGLCIALSVSSTIVASKALETRREISTFHGRISIIILVFQDILALALLLYSQPNTLMLETVALLLVPFSIPLIKRLLRTLHPNEELELLAAIIIAVFLGMTLFSSLGLSGEIGALVMGILLSGHESADRLAKRIWSLREFLLLAFFLGLGMTVQINYEIFLDSLMLLSLLMLKFLILFFLLLAFKLRAYTAFLISISLSTFSEFALIVVSHWNKAGLIKDEMSAVIICTTCLSFILGSILNKYVHEIYARLEPFLIKFERSTYHPDEEPHTCGEAQ
;
A
#
# COMPACT_ATOMS: atom_id res chain seq x y z
N MET A 1 16.67 -23.30 -13.64
CA MET A 1 15.85 -24.06 -12.67
C MET A 1 16.45 -23.99 -11.28
N GLU A 2 17.74 -24.28 -11.10
CA GLU A 2 18.40 -24.23 -9.78
C GLU A 2 18.34 -22.86 -9.15
N THR A 3 18.64 -21.80 -9.89
CA THR A 3 18.57 -20.40 -9.43
C THR A 3 17.18 -20.05 -8.88
N ILE A 4 16.12 -20.42 -9.60
CA ILE A 4 14.73 -20.15 -9.17
C ILE A 4 14.41 -20.91 -7.87
N LEU A 5 14.85 -22.15 -7.73
CA LEU A 5 14.67 -22.93 -6.50
C LEU A 5 15.41 -22.29 -5.30
N ILE A 6 16.62 -21.77 -5.53
CA ILE A 6 17.37 -21.04 -4.50
C ILE A 6 16.59 -19.79 -4.09
N TRP A 7 16.12 -18.98 -5.04
CA TRP A 7 15.33 -17.78 -4.74
C TRP A 7 14.07 -18.09 -3.96
N MET A 8 13.30 -19.10 -4.38
CA MET A 8 12.08 -19.53 -3.67
C MET A 8 12.42 -20.02 -2.25
N THR A 9 13.53 -20.74 -2.09
CA THR A 9 13.94 -21.25 -0.76
C THR A 9 14.37 -20.11 0.15
N VAL A 10 15.19 -19.18 -0.32
CA VAL A 10 15.65 -18.02 0.48
C VAL A 10 14.47 -17.10 0.81
N ALA A 11 13.56 -16.87 -0.15
CA ALA A 11 12.34 -16.12 0.09
C ALA A 11 11.44 -16.79 1.14
N LEU A 12 11.26 -18.12 1.06
CA LEU A 12 10.50 -18.89 2.03
C LEU A 12 11.09 -18.76 3.43
N VAL A 13 12.42 -18.93 3.55
CA VAL A 13 13.12 -18.79 4.84
C VAL A 13 13.00 -17.38 5.38
N GLY A 14 13.23 -16.34 4.55
CA GLY A 14 13.09 -14.94 4.94
C GLY A 14 11.66 -14.59 5.37
N GLY A 15 10.67 -14.95 4.57
CA GLY A 15 9.25 -14.72 4.91
C GLY A 15 8.82 -15.49 6.15
N TYR A 16 9.27 -16.72 6.33
CA TYR A 16 8.96 -17.54 7.51
C TYR A 16 9.60 -16.99 8.80
N ALA A 17 10.87 -16.55 8.73
CA ALA A 17 11.54 -15.91 9.86
C ALA A 17 10.78 -14.66 10.32
N PHE A 18 10.37 -13.81 9.38
CA PHE A 18 9.58 -12.62 9.69
C PHE A 18 8.19 -12.95 10.24
N LYS A 19 7.54 -13.99 9.72
CA LYS A 19 6.26 -14.48 10.25
C LYS A 19 6.36 -14.93 11.70
N ILE A 20 7.43 -15.67 12.08
CA ILE A 20 7.68 -16.10 13.49
C ILE A 20 7.83 -14.88 14.38
N LEU A 21 8.53 -13.84 13.91
CA LEU A 21 8.72 -12.60 14.64
C LEU A 21 7.48 -11.70 14.69
N SER A 22 6.36 -12.15 14.08
CA SER A 22 5.12 -11.36 13.91
C SER A 22 5.34 -10.08 13.10
N LEU A 23 6.30 -10.10 12.16
CA LEU A 23 6.62 -9.02 11.23
C LEU A 23 6.01 -9.30 9.84
N PRO A 24 5.86 -8.27 8.98
CA PRO A 24 5.36 -8.46 7.62
C PRO A 24 6.30 -9.31 6.77
N THR A 25 5.75 -10.29 6.08
CA THR A 25 6.52 -11.18 5.20
C THR A 25 7.14 -10.44 4.01
N SER A 26 6.53 -9.34 3.55
CA SER A 26 7.07 -8.47 2.49
C SER A 26 8.44 -7.89 2.85
N ALA A 27 8.65 -7.46 4.10
CA ALA A 27 9.96 -7.03 4.58
C ALA A 27 10.97 -8.21 4.58
N GLY A 28 10.52 -9.42 4.94
CA GLY A 28 11.32 -10.64 4.85
C GLY A 28 11.75 -10.96 3.42
N PHE A 29 10.89 -10.75 2.43
CA PHE A 29 11.21 -10.96 1.02
C PHE A 29 12.21 -9.93 0.49
N ILE A 30 12.11 -8.64 0.87
CA ILE A 30 13.08 -7.60 0.52
C ILE A 30 14.46 -7.96 1.08
N ILE A 31 14.55 -8.36 2.34
CA ILE A 31 15.80 -8.77 2.97
C ILE A 31 16.35 -10.04 2.33
N ALA A 32 15.49 -10.99 1.98
CA ALA A 32 15.89 -12.20 1.25
C ALA A 32 16.52 -11.85 -0.11
N GLY A 33 15.92 -10.91 -0.86
CA GLY A 33 16.47 -10.39 -2.11
C GLY A 33 17.85 -9.74 -1.92
N TYR A 34 17.99 -8.91 -0.90
CA TYR A 34 19.28 -8.29 -0.55
C TYR A 34 20.36 -9.36 -0.21
N ILE A 35 20.01 -10.39 0.55
CA ILE A 35 20.91 -11.50 0.86
C ILE A 35 21.35 -12.22 -0.43
N LEU A 36 20.43 -12.47 -1.36
CA LEU A 36 20.77 -13.09 -2.65
C LEU A 36 21.78 -12.26 -3.45
N THR A 37 21.69 -10.93 -3.41
CA THR A 37 22.68 -10.05 -4.05
C THR A 37 24.06 -10.17 -3.41
N LEU A 38 24.15 -10.27 -2.08
CA LEU A 38 25.42 -10.46 -1.38
C LEU A 38 26.14 -11.77 -1.77
N PHE A 39 25.38 -12.79 -2.19
CA PHE A 39 25.91 -14.07 -2.65
C PHE A 39 26.02 -14.19 -4.18
N ASN A 40 25.85 -13.08 -4.92
CA ASN A 40 25.91 -13.02 -6.39
C ASN A 40 24.88 -13.91 -7.11
N PHE A 41 23.68 -14.07 -6.55
CA PHE A 41 22.55 -14.76 -7.17
C PHE A 41 21.54 -13.81 -7.84
N SER A 42 21.95 -12.57 -8.11
CA SER A 42 21.09 -11.53 -8.72
C SER A 42 21.18 -11.45 -10.25
N ASP A 43 22.12 -12.15 -10.88
CA ASP A 43 22.41 -11.99 -12.32
C ASP A 43 21.22 -12.33 -13.25
N GLU A 44 20.28 -13.13 -12.77
CA GLU A 44 19.09 -13.56 -13.52
C GLU A 44 17.80 -12.89 -12.99
N ALA A 45 17.90 -11.76 -12.28
CA ALA A 45 16.75 -11.08 -11.67
C ALA A 45 15.62 -10.71 -12.67
N ASP A 46 15.96 -10.64 -13.96
CA ASP A 46 14.99 -10.39 -15.05
C ASP A 46 13.84 -11.41 -15.08
N TYR A 47 14.08 -12.65 -14.64
CA TYR A 47 12.99 -13.65 -14.54
C TYR A 47 11.90 -13.27 -13.54
N LEU A 48 12.17 -12.37 -12.59
CA LEU A 48 11.17 -11.87 -11.63
C LEU A 48 10.32 -10.75 -12.20
N THR A 49 10.72 -10.12 -13.31
CA THR A 49 10.05 -8.93 -13.85
C THR A 49 8.60 -9.21 -14.22
N ILE A 50 8.33 -10.25 -15.03
CA ILE A 50 6.96 -10.59 -15.46
C ILE A 50 6.08 -11.01 -14.27
N PRO A 51 6.50 -11.94 -13.38
CA PRO A 51 5.72 -12.26 -12.19
C PRO A 51 5.46 -11.05 -11.30
N ALA A 52 6.45 -10.15 -11.13
CA ALA A 52 6.33 -8.94 -10.33
C ALA A 52 5.28 -7.97 -10.93
N GLU A 53 5.34 -7.71 -12.23
CA GLU A 53 4.37 -6.85 -12.93
C GLU A 53 2.95 -7.39 -12.84
N ILE A 54 2.76 -8.70 -13.06
CA ILE A 54 1.44 -9.34 -12.89
C ILE A 54 0.99 -9.24 -11.42
N GLY A 55 1.87 -9.43 -10.46
CA GLY A 55 1.58 -9.30 -9.03
C GLY A 55 1.08 -7.91 -8.66
N VAL A 56 1.77 -6.87 -9.13
CA VAL A 56 1.37 -5.46 -8.95
C VAL A 56 0.04 -5.18 -9.66
N GLY A 57 -0.13 -5.66 -10.90
CA GLY A 57 -1.39 -5.53 -11.63
C GLY A 57 -2.57 -6.16 -10.90
N LEU A 58 -2.42 -7.39 -10.36
CA LEU A 58 -3.45 -8.03 -9.55
C LEU A 58 -3.71 -7.32 -8.22
N LEU A 59 -2.68 -6.71 -7.62
CA LEU A 59 -2.84 -5.85 -6.45
C LEU A 59 -3.76 -4.67 -6.78
N LEU A 60 -3.47 -3.94 -7.85
CA LEU A 60 -4.23 -2.77 -8.27
C LEU A 60 -5.66 -3.14 -8.69
N PHE A 61 -5.83 -4.24 -9.42
CA PHE A 61 -7.15 -4.78 -9.75
C PHE A 61 -7.96 -5.09 -8.48
N SER A 62 -7.35 -5.80 -7.52
CA SER A 62 -7.96 -6.13 -6.24
C SER A 62 -8.37 -4.90 -5.43
N LEU A 63 -7.55 -3.84 -5.46
CA LEU A 63 -7.88 -2.56 -4.84
C LEU A 63 -9.05 -1.88 -5.56
N GLY A 64 -9.03 -1.86 -6.89
CA GLY A 64 -10.14 -1.34 -7.68
C GLY A 64 -11.47 -2.00 -7.31
N LEU A 65 -11.50 -3.33 -7.16
CA LEU A 65 -12.69 -4.09 -6.73
C LEU A 65 -13.23 -3.65 -5.36
N LYS A 66 -12.37 -3.16 -4.47
CA LYS A 66 -12.74 -2.76 -3.10
C LYS A 66 -13.22 -1.30 -2.99
N ILE A 67 -13.02 -0.47 -4.01
CA ILE A 67 -13.44 0.93 -4.00
C ILE A 67 -14.96 1.00 -4.06
N LYS A 68 -15.60 1.27 -2.92
CA LYS A 68 -17.06 1.42 -2.83
C LYS A 68 -17.44 2.90 -2.87
N PRO A 69 -18.39 3.31 -3.73
CA PRO A 69 -18.84 4.71 -3.77
C PRO A 69 -19.32 5.25 -2.42
N SER A 70 -19.82 4.37 -1.54
CA SER A 70 -20.28 4.75 -0.19
C SER A 70 -19.19 5.40 0.68
N TYR A 71 -17.93 5.12 0.45
CA TYR A 71 -16.83 5.73 1.20
C TYR A 71 -16.72 7.25 0.96
N PHE A 72 -17.14 7.72 -0.22
CA PHE A 72 -17.08 9.13 -0.59
C PHE A 72 -18.18 10.00 0.03
N TYR A 73 -19.13 9.43 0.77
CA TYR A 73 -20.18 10.21 1.42
C TYR A 73 -19.73 10.84 2.75
N ASN A 74 -18.67 10.36 3.39
CA ASN A 74 -18.21 10.92 4.65
C ASN A 74 -17.22 12.09 4.43
N LYS A 75 -17.80 13.31 4.34
CA LYS A 75 -17.02 14.54 4.08
C LYS A 75 -15.93 14.82 5.13
N TYR A 76 -16.17 14.44 6.38
CA TYR A 76 -15.19 14.65 7.47
C TYR A 76 -13.96 13.79 7.28
N LEU A 77 -14.11 12.51 6.92
CA LEU A 77 -12.98 11.63 6.69
C LEU A 77 -12.19 12.02 5.45
N ILE A 78 -12.87 12.48 4.39
CA ILE A 78 -12.20 13.04 3.21
C ILE A 78 -11.36 14.26 3.61
N LEU A 79 -11.92 15.16 4.41
CA LEU A 79 -11.21 16.37 4.86
C LEU A 79 -10.00 16.03 5.74
N VAL A 80 -10.13 15.07 6.66
CA VAL A 80 -9.01 14.55 7.48
C VAL A 80 -7.91 14.00 6.58
N PHE A 81 -8.27 13.15 5.61
CA PHE A 81 -7.33 12.56 4.67
C PHE A 81 -6.60 13.63 3.84
N VAL A 82 -7.33 14.55 3.24
CA VAL A 82 -6.75 15.62 2.40
C VAL A 82 -5.83 16.51 3.24
N ALA A 83 -6.29 16.95 4.41
CA ALA A 83 -5.48 17.78 5.31
C ALA A 83 -4.22 17.06 5.78
N HIS A 84 -4.30 15.77 6.12
CA HIS A 84 -3.16 14.93 6.50
C HIS A 84 -2.16 14.82 5.33
N SER A 85 -2.64 14.45 4.14
CA SER A 85 -1.77 14.25 2.98
C SER A 85 -1.07 15.56 2.58
N ILE A 86 -1.77 16.69 2.57
CA ILE A 86 -1.19 18.00 2.28
C ILE A 86 -0.16 18.37 3.36
N ALA A 87 -0.52 18.25 4.65
CA ALA A 87 0.37 18.62 5.73
C ALA A 87 1.66 17.79 5.71
N VAL A 88 1.54 16.45 5.65
CA VAL A 88 2.71 15.56 5.64
C VAL A 88 3.56 15.80 4.42
N SER A 89 2.98 15.88 3.21
CA SER A 89 3.72 16.13 1.99
C SER A 89 4.43 17.48 2.02
N SER A 90 3.79 18.54 2.54
CA SER A 90 4.39 19.86 2.67
C SER A 90 5.56 19.87 3.65
N PHE A 91 5.43 19.22 4.81
CA PHE A 91 6.52 19.09 5.76
C PHE A 91 7.68 18.28 5.18
N PHE A 92 7.41 17.15 4.51
CA PHE A 92 8.44 16.35 3.86
C PHE A 92 9.14 17.15 2.76
N PHE A 93 8.39 17.95 1.98
CA PHE A 93 8.95 18.80 0.95
C PHE A 93 9.93 19.87 1.52
N LEU A 94 9.60 20.43 2.68
CA LEU A 94 10.45 21.43 3.36
C LEU A 94 11.69 20.78 4.00
N LEU A 95 11.54 19.59 4.58
CA LEU A 95 12.62 18.96 5.34
C LEU A 95 13.57 18.16 4.44
N LEU A 96 13.06 17.52 3.38
CA LEU A 96 13.88 16.70 2.49
C LEU A 96 14.55 17.59 1.43
N GLN A 97 15.89 17.65 1.48
CA GLN A 97 16.70 18.32 0.47
C GLN A 97 17.11 17.28 -0.58
N LEU A 98 16.19 16.96 -1.49
CA LEU A 98 16.43 16.00 -2.56
C LEU A 98 16.95 16.72 -3.80
N ASP A 99 18.04 16.21 -4.36
CA ASP A 99 18.65 16.71 -5.60
C ASP A 99 17.94 16.06 -6.81
N VAL A 100 16.67 16.42 -6.99
CA VAL A 100 15.82 15.95 -8.10
C VAL A 100 14.91 17.08 -8.57
N GLY A 101 14.34 16.94 -9.77
CA GLY A 101 13.37 17.91 -10.29
C GLY A 101 12.17 18.13 -9.33
N LEU A 102 11.62 19.33 -9.38
CA LEU A 102 10.52 19.76 -8.49
C LEU A 102 9.34 18.78 -8.50
N GLU A 103 8.96 18.31 -9.69
CA GLU A 103 7.83 17.39 -9.87
C GLU A 103 8.08 16.03 -9.19
N ILE A 104 9.30 15.50 -9.34
CA ILE A 104 9.72 14.24 -8.72
C ILE A 104 9.78 14.39 -7.21
N LYS A 105 10.34 15.49 -6.71
CA LYS A 105 10.39 15.80 -5.28
C LYS A 105 8.98 15.86 -4.68
N LEU A 106 8.05 16.55 -5.33
CA LEU A 106 6.64 16.62 -4.90
C LEU A 106 6.00 15.23 -4.89
N GLY A 107 6.20 14.47 -5.97
CA GLY A 107 5.67 13.11 -6.08
C GLY A 107 6.22 12.17 -5.01
N LEU A 108 7.52 12.22 -4.70
CA LEU A 108 8.13 11.44 -3.61
C LEU A 108 7.54 11.82 -2.25
N CYS A 109 7.37 13.11 -1.98
CA CYS A 109 6.76 13.57 -0.72
C CYS A 109 5.31 13.10 -0.58
N ILE A 110 4.55 13.10 -1.67
CA ILE A 110 3.19 12.55 -1.69
C ILE A 110 3.22 11.02 -1.50
N ALA A 111 4.09 10.30 -2.21
CA ALA A 111 4.22 8.85 -2.07
C ALA A 111 4.56 8.43 -0.63
N LEU A 112 5.49 9.14 0.01
CA LEU A 112 5.89 8.91 1.40
C LEU A 112 4.79 9.32 2.41
N SER A 113 3.87 10.22 2.04
CA SER A 113 2.73 10.58 2.91
C SER A 113 1.72 9.45 3.05
N VAL A 114 1.64 8.55 2.07
CA VAL A 114 0.74 7.38 2.07
C VAL A 114 1.24 6.32 3.06
N SER A 115 0.31 5.57 3.65
CA SER A 115 0.60 4.53 4.65
C SER A 115 0.38 3.14 4.07
N SER A 116 1.08 2.12 4.61
CA SER A 116 0.93 0.74 4.15
C SER A 116 -0.41 0.14 4.57
N THR A 117 -1.21 -0.22 3.59
CA THR A 117 -2.47 -0.93 3.80
C THR A 117 -2.22 -2.35 4.31
N ILE A 118 -1.14 -3.00 3.88
CA ILE A 118 -0.79 -4.37 4.30
C ILE A 118 -0.45 -4.39 5.80
N VAL A 119 0.42 -3.50 6.26
CA VAL A 119 0.85 -3.46 7.67
C VAL A 119 -0.32 -3.07 8.58
N ALA A 120 -1.05 -2.01 8.22
CA ALA A 120 -2.14 -1.52 9.04
C ALA A 120 -3.33 -2.51 9.11
N SER A 121 -3.77 -3.06 7.97
CA SER A 121 -4.86 -4.04 7.97
C SER A 121 -4.51 -5.31 8.74
N LYS A 122 -3.27 -5.81 8.58
CA LYS A 122 -2.79 -6.99 9.31
C LYS A 122 -2.72 -6.77 10.81
N ALA A 123 -2.29 -5.57 11.23
CA ALA A 123 -2.28 -5.19 12.63
C ALA A 123 -3.69 -5.16 13.24
N LEU A 124 -4.64 -4.50 12.55
CA LEU A 124 -6.05 -4.45 12.96
C LEU A 124 -6.70 -5.85 13.00
N GLU A 125 -6.39 -6.69 12.00
CA GLU A 125 -6.87 -8.08 11.94
C GLU A 125 -6.34 -8.91 13.13
N THR A 126 -5.06 -8.81 13.42
CA THR A 126 -4.42 -9.54 14.53
C THR A 126 -5.00 -9.15 15.89
N ARG A 127 -5.32 -7.87 16.07
CA ARG A 127 -5.98 -7.34 17.28
C ARG A 127 -7.51 -7.55 17.28
N ARG A 128 -8.10 -8.08 16.18
CA ARG A 128 -9.55 -8.23 15.98
C ARG A 128 -10.31 -6.90 16.01
N GLU A 129 -9.69 -5.84 15.55
CA GLU A 129 -10.21 -4.45 15.62
C GLU A 129 -10.73 -3.90 14.30
N ILE A 130 -10.78 -4.69 13.22
CA ILE A 130 -11.26 -4.25 11.88
C ILE A 130 -12.66 -3.65 11.94
N SER A 131 -13.56 -4.23 12.75
CA SER A 131 -14.95 -3.80 12.88
C SER A 131 -15.18 -2.70 13.91
N THR A 132 -14.16 -2.36 14.71
CA THR A 132 -14.26 -1.27 15.68
C THR A 132 -14.34 0.10 15.00
N PHE A 133 -14.72 1.14 15.76
CA PHE A 133 -14.82 2.50 15.24
C PHE A 133 -13.47 2.99 14.66
N HIS A 134 -12.38 2.89 15.43
CA HIS A 134 -11.04 3.28 14.96
C HIS A 134 -10.55 2.41 13.79
N GLY A 135 -10.87 1.11 13.79
CA GLY A 135 -10.50 0.20 12.70
C GLY A 135 -11.17 0.59 11.39
N ARG A 136 -12.48 0.88 11.41
CA ARG A 136 -13.22 1.33 10.23
C ARG A 136 -12.69 2.66 9.68
N ILE A 137 -12.40 3.63 10.55
CA ILE A 137 -11.82 4.92 10.13
C ILE A 137 -10.44 4.70 9.51
N SER A 138 -9.58 3.90 10.14
CA SER A 138 -8.25 3.57 9.61
C SER A 138 -8.35 3.00 8.19
N ILE A 139 -9.23 2.02 7.96
CA ILE A 139 -9.42 1.41 6.64
C ILE A 139 -9.92 2.43 5.61
N ILE A 140 -10.85 3.31 5.99
CA ILE A 140 -11.37 4.33 5.05
C ILE A 140 -10.26 5.31 4.68
N ILE A 141 -9.45 5.78 5.63
CA ILE A 141 -8.31 6.66 5.36
C ILE A 141 -7.30 5.97 4.44
N LEU A 142 -6.98 4.69 4.69
CA LEU A 142 -6.08 3.90 3.84
C LEU A 142 -6.60 3.80 2.40
N VAL A 143 -7.88 3.53 2.20
CA VAL A 143 -8.50 3.49 0.86
C VAL A 143 -8.33 4.84 0.14
N PHE A 144 -8.51 5.97 0.83
CA PHE A 144 -8.27 7.28 0.22
C PHE A 144 -6.79 7.52 -0.09
N GLN A 145 -5.88 7.05 0.78
CA GLN A 145 -4.44 7.12 0.54
C GLN A 145 -4.04 6.26 -0.66
N ASP A 146 -4.61 5.07 -0.81
CA ASP A 146 -4.39 4.20 -1.96
C ASP A 146 -4.84 4.89 -3.27
N ILE A 147 -6.00 5.57 -3.26
CA ILE A 147 -6.47 6.36 -4.42
C ILE A 147 -5.50 7.50 -4.75
N LEU A 148 -4.96 8.18 -3.74
CA LEU A 148 -3.96 9.23 -3.95
C LEU A 148 -2.66 8.66 -4.54
N ALA A 149 -2.19 7.52 -4.02
CA ALA A 149 -1.01 6.83 -4.55
C ALA A 149 -1.19 6.40 -6.01
N LEU A 150 -2.39 5.94 -6.33
CA LEU A 150 -2.77 5.59 -7.71
C LEU A 150 -2.83 6.81 -8.63
N ALA A 151 -3.37 7.94 -8.16
CA ALA A 151 -3.37 9.19 -8.90
C ALA A 151 -1.93 9.67 -9.17
N LEU A 152 -1.03 9.49 -8.20
CA LEU A 152 0.39 9.79 -8.36
C LEU A 152 1.06 8.86 -9.38
N LEU A 153 0.76 7.57 -9.35
CA LEU A 153 1.27 6.61 -10.32
C LEU A 153 0.80 6.95 -11.74
N LEU A 154 -0.46 7.37 -11.89
CA LEU A 154 -1.00 7.88 -13.16
C LEU A 154 -0.21 9.09 -13.66
N TYR A 155 0.05 10.05 -12.78
CA TYR A 155 0.78 11.27 -13.12
C TYR A 155 2.26 11.00 -13.46
N SER A 156 2.87 10.00 -12.85
CA SER A 156 4.29 9.66 -13.04
C SER A 156 4.61 9.00 -14.39
N GLN A 157 3.59 8.68 -15.18
CA GLN A 157 3.77 8.02 -16.48
C GLN A 157 3.95 9.05 -17.62
N PRO A 158 4.81 8.80 -18.61
CA PRO A 158 4.93 9.68 -19.75
C PRO A 158 3.60 9.71 -20.51
N ASN A 159 3.00 10.90 -20.60
CA ASN A 159 1.73 11.14 -21.29
C ASN A 159 1.90 11.04 -22.80
N THR A 160 1.90 9.86 -23.34
CA THR A 160 1.64 9.62 -24.76
C THR A 160 0.16 9.31 -24.94
N LEU A 161 -0.69 10.34 -24.78
CA LEU A 161 -2.10 10.21 -25.19
C LEU A 161 -2.11 10.08 -26.71
N MET A 162 -2.05 8.86 -27.20
CA MET A 162 -2.28 8.54 -28.61
C MET A 162 -3.77 8.61 -28.90
N LEU A 163 -4.14 8.94 -30.14
CA LEU A 163 -5.54 8.95 -30.58
C LEU A 163 -6.24 7.59 -30.31
N GLU A 164 -5.44 6.53 -30.28
CA GLU A 164 -5.85 5.16 -29.95
C GLU A 164 -6.36 5.00 -28.50
N THR A 165 -5.91 5.86 -27.57
CA THR A 165 -6.39 5.87 -26.18
C THR A 165 -7.90 6.14 -26.10
N VAL A 166 -8.49 6.80 -27.10
CA VAL A 166 -9.93 7.03 -27.20
C VAL A 166 -10.70 5.70 -27.26
N ALA A 167 -10.08 4.63 -27.77
CA ALA A 167 -10.70 3.31 -27.81
C ALA A 167 -11.03 2.76 -26.40
N LEU A 168 -10.32 3.22 -25.36
CA LEU A 168 -10.61 2.84 -23.97
C LEU A 168 -11.97 3.31 -23.46
N LEU A 169 -12.57 4.32 -24.12
CA LEU A 169 -13.95 4.73 -23.83
C LEU A 169 -14.97 3.63 -24.18
N LEU A 170 -14.57 2.63 -24.96
CA LEU A 170 -15.39 1.46 -25.27
C LEU A 170 -15.35 0.39 -24.17
N VAL A 171 -14.35 0.41 -23.29
CA VAL A 171 -14.19 -0.59 -22.21
C VAL A 171 -15.43 -0.66 -21.30
N PRO A 172 -16.05 0.45 -20.86
CA PRO A 172 -17.28 0.40 -20.07
C PRO A 172 -18.44 -0.34 -20.75
N PHE A 173 -18.51 -0.35 -22.09
CA PHE A 173 -19.55 -1.08 -22.82
C PHE A 173 -19.36 -2.60 -22.77
N SER A 174 -18.15 -3.09 -22.52
CA SER A 174 -17.89 -4.52 -22.32
C SER A 174 -18.31 -5.02 -20.92
N ILE A 175 -18.47 -4.13 -19.95
CA ILE A 175 -18.75 -4.49 -18.56
C ILE A 175 -20.04 -5.29 -18.35
N PRO A 176 -21.18 -4.98 -19.01
CA PRO A 176 -22.37 -5.83 -18.88
C PRO A 176 -22.15 -7.27 -19.33
N LEU A 177 -21.35 -7.46 -20.39
CA LEU A 177 -20.99 -8.78 -20.90
C LEU A 177 -20.10 -9.51 -19.90
N ILE A 178 -19.08 -8.84 -19.36
CA ILE A 178 -18.17 -9.40 -18.35
C ILE A 178 -18.95 -9.78 -17.09
N LYS A 179 -19.84 -8.92 -16.60
CA LYS A 179 -20.72 -9.21 -15.45
C LYS A 179 -21.63 -10.42 -15.69
N ARG A 180 -22.18 -10.55 -16.90
CA ARG A 180 -22.98 -11.73 -17.27
C ARG A 180 -22.12 -13.00 -17.29
N LEU A 181 -20.92 -12.94 -17.86
CA LEU A 181 -19.95 -14.04 -17.86
C LEU A 181 -19.62 -14.50 -16.44
N LEU A 182 -19.26 -13.56 -15.55
CA LEU A 182 -18.93 -13.85 -14.15
C LEU A 182 -20.10 -14.53 -13.40
N ARG A 183 -21.34 -14.13 -13.66
CA ARG A 183 -22.52 -14.82 -13.10
C ARG A 183 -22.64 -16.26 -13.57
N THR A 184 -22.36 -16.52 -14.83
CA THR A 184 -22.42 -17.88 -15.40
C THR A 184 -21.30 -18.76 -14.86
N LEU A 185 -20.12 -18.19 -14.61
CA LEU A 185 -18.95 -18.91 -14.09
C LEU A 185 -18.99 -19.11 -12.57
N HIS A 186 -19.87 -18.40 -11.86
CA HIS A 186 -19.98 -18.42 -10.40
C HIS A 186 -19.97 -19.80 -9.74
N PRO A 187 -20.57 -20.85 -10.30
CA PRO A 187 -20.56 -22.18 -9.68
C PRO A 187 -19.16 -22.82 -9.64
N ASN A 188 -18.25 -22.38 -10.52
CA ASN A 188 -16.92 -22.97 -10.69
C ASN A 188 -15.83 -22.00 -10.22
N GLU A 189 -15.23 -22.30 -9.06
CA GLU A 189 -14.20 -21.44 -8.45
C GLU A 189 -12.96 -21.25 -9.32
N GLU A 190 -12.52 -22.28 -10.00
CA GLU A 190 -11.35 -22.25 -10.88
C GLU A 190 -11.58 -21.38 -12.10
N LEU A 191 -12.77 -21.49 -12.72
CA LEU A 191 -13.12 -20.66 -13.89
C LEU A 191 -13.33 -19.19 -13.50
N GLU A 192 -13.88 -18.92 -12.31
CA GLU A 192 -14.03 -17.56 -11.80
C GLU A 192 -12.66 -16.92 -11.52
N LEU A 193 -11.70 -17.67 -10.95
CA LEU A 193 -10.32 -17.23 -10.77
C LEU A 193 -9.64 -16.96 -12.12
N LEU A 194 -9.75 -17.89 -13.07
CA LEU A 194 -9.17 -17.72 -14.40
C LEU A 194 -9.75 -16.49 -15.11
N ALA A 195 -11.07 -16.30 -15.02
CA ALA A 195 -11.72 -15.10 -15.58
C ALA A 195 -11.21 -13.81 -14.92
N ALA A 196 -11.03 -13.79 -13.59
CA ALA A 196 -10.49 -12.64 -12.89
C ALA A 196 -9.06 -12.29 -13.35
N ILE A 197 -8.20 -13.31 -13.56
CA ILE A 197 -6.85 -13.12 -14.08
C ILE A 197 -6.90 -12.58 -15.52
N ILE A 198 -7.73 -13.15 -16.39
CA ILE A 198 -7.89 -12.68 -17.78
C ILE A 198 -8.38 -11.23 -17.81
N ILE A 199 -9.35 -10.88 -16.96
CA ILE A 199 -9.87 -9.52 -16.89
C ILE A 199 -8.77 -8.56 -16.40
N ALA A 200 -8.03 -8.92 -15.35
CA ALA A 200 -7.00 -8.06 -14.79
C ALA A 200 -5.80 -7.92 -15.73
N VAL A 201 -5.25 -9.04 -16.21
CA VAL A 201 -4.00 -9.06 -16.98
C VAL A 201 -4.23 -8.78 -18.46
N PHE A 202 -5.17 -9.46 -19.09
CA PHE A 202 -5.39 -9.29 -20.54
C PHE A 202 -6.20 -8.03 -20.86
N LEU A 203 -7.40 -7.87 -20.28
CA LEU A 203 -8.24 -6.69 -20.55
C LEU A 203 -7.76 -5.45 -19.79
N GLY A 204 -7.20 -5.61 -18.60
CA GLY A 204 -6.58 -4.53 -17.85
C GLY A 204 -5.19 -4.22 -18.40
N MET A 205 -4.19 -5.04 -18.04
CA MET A 205 -2.79 -4.69 -18.32
C MET A 205 -2.46 -4.66 -19.80
N THR A 206 -2.69 -5.75 -20.55
CA THR A 206 -2.23 -5.87 -21.94
C THR A 206 -2.94 -4.91 -22.88
N LEU A 207 -4.26 -4.78 -22.76
CA LEU A 207 -5.04 -3.87 -23.62
C LEU A 207 -4.64 -2.40 -23.38
N PHE A 208 -4.49 -1.99 -22.13
CA PHE A 208 -4.12 -0.60 -21.83
C PHE A 208 -2.67 -0.31 -22.25
N SER A 209 -1.75 -1.26 -22.06
CA SER A 209 -0.36 -1.12 -22.52
C SER A 209 -0.28 -0.99 -24.04
N SER A 210 -1.07 -1.75 -24.79
CA SER A 210 -1.12 -1.66 -26.26
C SER A 210 -1.67 -0.32 -26.77
N LEU A 211 -2.40 0.41 -25.94
CA LEU A 211 -2.99 1.72 -26.24
C LEU A 211 -2.18 2.89 -25.64
N GLY A 212 -0.94 2.65 -25.20
CA GLY A 212 0.00 3.66 -24.71
C GLY A 212 -0.21 4.10 -23.27
N LEU A 213 -1.03 3.38 -22.49
CA LEU A 213 -1.17 3.59 -21.06
C LEU A 213 -0.46 2.48 -20.28
N SER A 214 -0.17 2.71 -18.99
CA SER A 214 0.39 1.63 -18.20
C SER A 214 -0.62 0.52 -17.95
N GLY A 215 -0.11 -0.71 -18.03
CA GLY A 215 -0.93 -1.89 -17.76
C GLY A 215 -1.49 -1.93 -16.34
N GLU A 216 -0.75 -1.44 -15.39
CA GLU A 216 -1.12 -1.34 -13.98
C GLU A 216 -2.39 -0.49 -13.80
N ILE A 217 -2.46 0.64 -14.49
CA ILE A 217 -3.65 1.51 -14.55
C ILE A 217 -4.84 0.76 -15.14
N GLY A 218 -4.62 0.03 -16.22
CA GLY A 218 -5.65 -0.75 -16.85
C GLY A 218 -6.25 -1.79 -15.90
N ALA A 219 -5.42 -2.51 -15.17
CA ALA A 219 -5.87 -3.45 -14.15
C ALA A 219 -6.72 -2.78 -13.06
N LEU A 220 -6.29 -1.61 -12.58
CA LEU A 220 -7.06 -0.81 -11.62
C LEU A 220 -8.42 -0.40 -12.16
N VAL A 221 -8.46 0.18 -13.37
CA VAL A 221 -9.69 0.64 -14.01
C VAL A 221 -10.68 -0.51 -14.16
N MET A 222 -10.21 -1.68 -14.60
CA MET A 222 -11.06 -2.88 -14.68
C MET A 222 -11.61 -3.29 -13.31
N GLY A 223 -10.80 -3.19 -12.26
CA GLY A 223 -11.24 -3.43 -10.88
C GLY A 223 -12.35 -2.45 -10.45
N ILE A 224 -12.17 -1.15 -10.68
CA ILE A 224 -13.16 -0.11 -10.34
C ILE A 224 -14.48 -0.33 -11.10
N LEU A 225 -14.41 -0.64 -12.40
CA LEU A 225 -15.60 -0.89 -13.22
C LEU A 225 -16.40 -2.11 -12.75
N LEU A 226 -15.75 -3.05 -12.07
CA LEU A 226 -16.38 -4.25 -11.50
C LEU A 226 -16.72 -4.12 -10.01
N SER A 227 -16.30 -3.07 -9.32
CA SER A 227 -16.46 -2.91 -7.86
C SER A 227 -17.92 -2.94 -7.37
N GLY A 228 -18.85 -2.48 -8.21
CA GLY A 228 -20.29 -2.53 -7.91
C GLY A 228 -20.98 -3.89 -8.18
N HIS A 229 -20.24 -4.91 -8.62
CA HIS A 229 -20.81 -6.22 -8.90
C HIS A 229 -20.79 -7.11 -7.65
N GLU A 230 -21.81 -7.97 -7.50
CA GLU A 230 -21.93 -8.90 -6.36
C GLU A 230 -20.75 -9.88 -6.22
N SER A 231 -20.03 -10.14 -7.32
CA SER A 231 -18.82 -10.98 -7.32
C SER A 231 -17.54 -10.23 -6.91
N ALA A 232 -17.56 -8.91 -6.77
CA ALA A 232 -16.33 -8.13 -6.54
C ALA A 232 -15.55 -8.58 -5.30
N ASP A 233 -16.23 -8.71 -4.16
CA ASP A 233 -15.60 -9.16 -2.91
C ASP A 233 -15.10 -10.62 -3.00
N ARG A 234 -15.80 -11.48 -3.76
CA ARG A 234 -15.37 -12.88 -4.01
C ARG A 234 -14.13 -12.93 -4.90
N LEU A 235 -14.14 -12.21 -6.02
CA LEU A 235 -12.99 -12.12 -6.92
C LEU A 235 -11.75 -11.63 -6.17
N ALA A 236 -11.88 -10.56 -5.40
CA ALA A 236 -10.78 -10.03 -4.58
C ALA A 236 -10.22 -11.07 -3.61
N LYS A 237 -11.09 -11.90 -2.99
CA LYS A 237 -10.65 -12.99 -2.10
C LYS A 237 -9.98 -14.14 -2.85
N ARG A 238 -10.51 -14.53 -4.03
CA ARG A 238 -9.96 -15.65 -4.82
C ARG A 238 -8.59 -15.35 -5.38
N ILE A 239 -8.37 -14.13 -5.90
CA ILE A 239 -7.08 -13.74 -6.44
C ILE A 239 -6.04 -13.43 -5.36
N TRP A 240 -6.46 -13.31 -4.08
CA TRP A 240 -5.60 -12.87 -2.98
C TRP A 240 -4.34 -13.72 -2.84
N SER A 241 -4.45 -15.05 -2.81
CA SER A 241 -3.29 -15.94 -2.62
C SER A 241 -2.33 -15.88 -3.80
N LEU A 242 -2.86 -15.85 -5.04
CA LEU A 242 -2.04 -15.74 -6.24
C LEU A 242 -1.33 -14.38 -6.30
N ARG A 243 -2.04 -13.32 -5.99
CA ARG A 243 -1.47 -11.96 -5.90
C ARG A 243 -0.32 -11.90 -4.89
N GLU A 244 -0.52 -12.41 -3.66
CA GLU A 244 0.53 -12.44 -2.63
C GLU A 244 1.74 -13.25 -3.07
N PHE A 245 1.52 -14.38 -3.74
CA PHE A 245 2.61 -15.19 -4.29
C PHE A 245 3.40 -14.45 -5.38
N LEU A 246 2.71 -13.74 -6.28
CA LEU A 246 3.37 -12.98 -7.34
C LEU A 246 4.03 -11.69 -6.82
N LEU A 247 3.46 -11.06 -5.79
CA LEU A 247 4.08 -9.92 -5.10
C LEU A 247 5.38 -10.31 -4.38
N LEU A 248 5.57 -11.59 -4.02
CA LEU A 248 6.87 -12.08 -3.55
C LEU A 248 7.97 -11.78 -4.57
N ALA A 249 7.70 -12.02 -5.87
CA ALA A 249 8.67 -11.72 -6.93
C ALA A 249 9.02 -10.22 -6.99
N PHE A 250 8.03 -9.35 -6.80
CA PHE A 250 8.23 -7.89 -6.74
C PHE A 250 9.13 -7.50 -5.57
N PHE A 251 8.81 -7.92 -4.34
CA PHE A 251 9.59 -7.56 -3.17
C PHE A 251 10.99 -8.18 -3.17
N LEU A 252 11.11 -9.42 -3.64
CA LEU A 252 12.41 -10.09 -3.79
C LEU A 252 13.28 -9.35 -4.79
N GLY A 253 12.72 -9.01 -5.97
CA GLY A 253 13.39 -8.25 -7.01
C GLY A 253 13.85 -6.88 -6.52
N LEU A 254 12.98 -6.13 -5.78
CA LEU A 254 13.39 -4.88 -5.15
C LEU A 254 14.57 -5.06 -4.20
N GLY A 255 14.57 -6.12 -3.39
CA GLY A 255 15.69 -6.43 -2.51
C GLY A 255 17.00 -6.70 -3.28
N MET A 256 16.89 -7.35 -4.45
CA MET A 256 18.05 -7.64 -5.31
C MET A 256 18.64 -6.39 -5.97
N THR A 257 17.89 -5.32 -6.16
CA THR A 257 18.41 -4.08 -6.75
C THR A 257 19.12 -3.19 -5.73
N VAL A 258 18.96 -3.43 -4.44
CA VAL A 258 19.49 -2.56 -3.38
C VAL A 258 20.92 -2.93 -3.01
N GLN A 259 21.81 -1.94 -3.06
CA GLN A 259 23.13 -2.01 -2.47
C GLN A 259 23.17 -1.10 -1.23
N ILE A 260 23.21 -1.70 -0.05
CA ILE A 260 23.21 -0.96 1.21
C ILE A 260 24.67 -0.70 1.61
N ASN A 261 25.03 0.58 1.71
CA ASN A 261 26.24 1.05 2.35
C ASN A 261 25.91 1.78 3.65
N TYR A 262 26.93 2.22 4.38
CA TYR A 262 26.75 2.92 5.65
C TYR A 262 25.99 4.25 5.49
N GLU A 263 26.22 5.00 4.43
CA GLU A 263 25.56 6.27 4.16
C GLU A 263 24.06 6.05 3.85
N ILE A 264 23.75 5.11 2.96
CA ILE A 264 22.35 4.74 2.63
C ILE A 264 21.60 4.31 3.90
N PHE A 265 22.25 3.54 4.78
CA PHE A 265 21.61 3.11 6.02
C PHE A 265 21.34 4.29 6.96
N LEU A 266 22.28 5.24 7.11
CA LEU A 266 22.07 6.46 7.92
C LEU A 266 20.95 7.32 7.34
N ASP A 267 20.96 7.57 6.03
CA ASP A 267 19.92 8.34 5.36
C ASP A 267 18.54 7.67 5.52
N SER A 268 18.51 6.35 5.49
CA SER A 268 17.29 5.59 5.75
C SER A 268 16.78 5.77 7.17
N LEU A 269 17.65 5.82 8.18
CA LEU A 269 17.26 6.10 9.55
C LEU A 269 16.78 7.56 9.73
N MET A 270 17.42 8.51 9.06
CA MET A 270 16.97 9.90 9.06
C MET A 270 15.57 10.03 8.43
N LEU A 271 15.33 9.40 7.28
CA LEU A 271 14.03 9.39 6.65
C LEU A 271 12.98 8.65 7.50
N LEU A 272 13.36 7.56 8.17
CA LEU A 272 12.51 6.81 9.09
C LEU A 272 12.03 7.69 10.26
N SER A 273 12.87 8.62 10.74
CA SER A 273 12.49 9.54 11.84
C SER A 273 11.30 10.41 11.51
N LEU A 274 11.04 10.68 10.23
CA LEU A 274 9.88 11.44 9.75
C LEU A 274 8.54 10.73 10.01
N LEU A 275 8.55 9.44 10.31
CA LEU A 275 7.34 8.74 10.76
C LEU A 275 6.77 9.32 12.06
N MET A 276 7.63 9.82 12.94
CA MET A 276 7.17 10.52 14.15
C MET A 276 6.39 11.78 13.81
N LEU A 277 6.86 12.55 12.83
CA LEU A 277 6.15 13.73 12.35
C LEU A 277 4.80 13.34 11.71
N LYS A 278 4.77 12.30 10.88
CA LYS A 278 3.56 11.77 10.27
C LYS A 278 2.53 11.34 11.32
N PHE A 279 2.98 10.63 12.36
CA PHE A 279 2.16 10.26 13.52
C PHE A 279 1.57 11.49 14.20
N LEU A 280 2.41 12.48 14.56
CA LEU A 280 1.97 13.68 15.27
C LEU A 280 0.95 14.49 14.45
N ILE A 281 1.21 14.69 13.17
CA ILE A 281 0.29 15.42 12.28
C ILE A 281 -1.08 14.74 12.28
N LEU A 282 -1.13 13.42 12.07
CA LEU A 282 -2.41 12.70 12.04
C LEU A 282 -3.10 12.71 13.40
N PHE A 283 -2.35 12.49 14.49
CA PHE A 283 -2.87 12.50 15.84
C PHE A 283 -3.56 13.84 16.20
N PHE A 284 -2.84 14.95 16.02
CA PHE A 284 -3.41 16.26 16.33
C PHE A 284 -4.53 16.67 15.39
N LEU A 285 -4.47 16.23 14.14
CA LEU A 285 -5.55 16.46 13.18
C LEU A 285 -6.83 15.74 13.63
N LEU A 286 -6.75 14.46 14.02
CA LEU A 286 -7.89 13.70 14.51
C LEU A 286 -8.48 14.29 15.79
N LEU A 287 -7.63 14.78 16.71
CA LEU A 287 -8.09 15.54 17.89
C LEU A 287 -8.77 16.86 17.52
N ALA A 288 -8.31 17.55 16.48
CA ALA A 288 -8.95 18.75 15.96
C ALA A 288 -10.35 18.47 15.41
N PHE A 289 -10.57 17.26 14.87
CA PHE A 289 -11.86 16.75 14.44
C PHE A 289 -12.69 16.11 15.57
N LYS A 290 -12.32 16.39 16.83
CA LYS A 290 -13.04 15.99 18.06
C LYS A 290 -13.11 14.49 18.32
N LEU A 291 -12.19 13.71 17.76
CA LEU A 291 -12.00 12.32 18.15
C LEU A 291 -11.32 12.24 19.51
N ARG A 292 -11.59 11.19 20.28
CA ARG A 292 -10.95 10.93 21.56
C ARG A 292 -9.47 10.62 21.38
N ALA A 293 -8.67 10.97 22.37
CA ALA A 293 -7.22 10.74 22.36
C ALA A 293 -6.87 9.26 22.10
N TYR A 294 -7.63 8.33 22.69
CA TYR A 294 -7.48 6.90 22.46
C TYR A 294 -7.66 6.53 20.98
N THR A 295 -8.80 6.91 20.40
CA THR A 295 -9.13 6.62 19.00
C THR A 295 -8.11 7.27 18.05
N ALA A 296 -7.76 8.53 18.28
CA ALA A 296 -6.79 9.26 17.48
C ALA A 296 -5.39 8.60 17.54
N PHE A 297 -4.98 8.14 18.73
CA PHE A 297 -3.70 7.48 18.92
C PHE A 297 -3.62 6.15 18.17
N LEU A 298 -4.64 5.28 18.31
CA LEU A 298 -4.68 3.98 17.66
C LEU A 298 -4.67 4.11 16.14
N ILE A 299 -5.44 5.04 15.58
CA ILE A 299 -5.45 5.32 14.15
C ILE A 299 -4.06 5.80 13.71
N SER A 300 -3.47 6.77 14.42
CA SER A 300 -2.21 7.38 14.04
C SER A 300 -1.05 6.40 14.07
N ILE A 301 -0.96 5.52 15.08
CA ILE A 301 0.04 4.45 15.13
C ILE A 301 -0.18 3.45 13.97
N SER A 302 -1.43 3.05 13.73
CA SER A 302 -1.72 2.08 12.66
C SER A 302 -1.35 2.61 11.26
N LEU A 303 -1.41 3.93 11.06
CA LEU A 303 -1.07 4.59 9.81
C LEU A 303 0.35 5.17 9.78
N SER A 304 1.17 4.97 10.82
CA SER A 304 2.55 5.45 10.88
C SER A 304 3.53 4.46 10.24
N THR A 305 3.35 4.21 8.94
CA THR A 305 4.25 3.42 8.10
C THR A 305 4.34 4.08 6.73
N PHE A 306 5.37 3.80 5.98
CA PHE A 306 5.39 4.14 4.56
C PHE A 306 4.62 3.09 3.77
N SER A 307 4.26 3.39 2.52
CA SER A 307 3.45 2.52 1.69
C SER A 307 4.29 1.70 0.71
N GLU A 308 3.84 0.51 0.40
CA GLU A 308 4.32 -0.29 -0.74
C GLU A 308 4.14 0.43 -2.08
N PHE A 309 3.18 1.35 -2.20
CA PHE A 309 3.02 2.18 -3.40
C PHE A 309 4.20 3.13 -3.62
N ALA A 310 4.84 3.62 -2.54
CA ALA A 310 6.06 4.39 -2.67
C ALA A 310 7.17 3.57 -3.37
N LEU A 311 7.24 2.26 -3.08
CA LEU A 311 8.20 1.36 -3.73
C LEU A 311 7.90 1.18 -5.23
N ILE A 312 6.60 1.08 -5.60
CA ILE A 312 6.19 0.97 -7.01
C ILE A 312 6.55 2.25 -7.78
N VAL A 313 6.22 3.41 -7.24
CA VAL A 313 6.54 4.72 -7.85
C VAL A 313 8.05 4.89 -8.00
N VAL A 314 8.81 4.58 -6.96
CA VAL A 314 10.27 4.68 -6.93
C VAL A 314 10.90 3.73 -7.95
N SER A 315 10.43 2.48 -8.02
CA SER A 315 10.90 1.49 -9.00
C SER A 315 10.65 1.99 -10.43
N HIS A 316 9.49 2.58 -10.69
CA HIS A 316 9.14 3.15 -12.01
C HIS A 316 10.05 4.31 -12.40
N TRP A 317 10.26 5.27 -11.49
CA TRP A 317 11.12 6.42 -11.73
C TRP A 317 12.60 6.07 -11.81
N ASN A 318 13.04 5.05 -11.07
CA ASN A 318 14.41 4.55 -11.18
C ASN A 318 14.66 3.89 -12.55
N LYS A 319 13.74 3.02 -13.01
CA LYS A 319 13.80 2.43 -14.36
C LYS A 319 13.76 3.49 -15.48
N ALA A 320 13.06 4.60 -15.27
CA ALA A 320 13.01 5.74 -16.19
C ALA A 320 14.25 6.66 -16.11
N GLY A 321 15.20 6.40 -15.21
CA GLY A 321 16.39 7.24 -14.99
C GLY A 321 16.10 8.59 -14.35
N LEU A 322 14.91 8.78 -13.75
CA LEU A 322 14.48 10.03 -13.13
C LEU A 322 15.02 10.19 -11.70
N ILE A 323 15.36 9.09 -11.03
CA ILE A 323 15.98 9.06 -9.71
C ILE A 323 17.22 8.15 -9.73
N LYS A 324 18.18 8.47 -8.90
CA LYS A 324 19.42 7.70 -8.76
C LYS A 324 19.18 6.41 -7.97
N ASP A 325 20.00 5.39 -8.23
CA ASP A 325 19.95 4.10 -7.53
C ASP A 325 20.11 4.25 -6.01
N GLU A 326 20.96 5.18 -5.56
CA GLU A 326 21.18 5.48 -4.15
C GLU A 326 19.89 5.95 -3.46
N MET A 327 19.15 6.88 -4.09
CA MET A 327 17.89 7.37 -3.57
C MET A 327 16.83 6.26 -3.54
N SER A 328 16.78 5.44 -4.58
CA SER A 328 15.90 4.27 -4.62
C SER A 328 16.23 3.32 -3.46
N ALA A 329 17.50 3.03 -3.23
CA ALA A 329 17.97 2.20 -2.13
C ALA A 329 17.58 2.75 -0.75
N VAL A 330 17.73 4.06 -0.53
CA VAL A 330 17.31 4.73 0.72
C VAL A 330 15.81 4.53 0.96
N ILE A 331 14.98 4.76 -0.06
CA ILE A 331 13.52 4.67 0.10
C ILE A 331 13.08 3.21 0.32
N ILE A 332 13.67 2.25 -0.38
CA ILE A 332 13.38 0.81 -0.20
C ILE A 332 13.77 0.38 1.22
N CYS A 333 14.98 0.72 1.66
CA CYS A 333 15.47 0.40 3.00
C CYS A 333 14.58 1.05 4.08
N THR A 334 14.27 2.34 3.95
CA THR A 334 13.39 3.06 4.87
C THR A 334 12.01 2.44 4.96
N THR A 335 11.42 2.07 3.82
CA THR A 335 10.08 1.47 3.78
C THR A 335 10.10 0.10 4.46
N CYS A 336 11.11 -0.72 4.21
CA CYS A 336 11.31 -2.00 4.88
C CYS A 336 11.43 -1.83 6.42
N LEU A 337 12.26 -0.88 6.86
CA LEU A 337 12.39 -0.55 8.29
C LEU A 337 11.08 -0.04 8.88
N SER A 338 10.31 0.75 8.13
CA SER A 338 9.01 1.25 8.56
C SER A 338 7.98 0.13 8.77
N PHE A 339 8.02 -0.91 7.94
CA PHE A 339 7.16 -2.09 8.10
C PHE A 339 7.47 -2.83 9.39
N ILE A 340 8.76 -2.99 9.71
CA ILE A 340 9.22 -3.64 10.95
C ILE A 340 8.79 -2.80 12.15
N LEU A 341 9.15 -1.52 12.15
CA LEU A 341 8.83 -0.60 13.24
C LEU A 341 7.31 -0.47 13.47
N GLY A 342 6.55 -0.28 12.37
CA GLY A 342 5.10 -0.17 12.43
C GLY A 342 4.44 -1.43 12.99
N SER A 343 4.93 -2.62 12.63
CA SER A 343 4.41 -3.88 13.19
C SER A 343 4.68 -4.01 14.69
N ILE A 344 5.87 -3.61 15.14
CA ILE A 344 6.22 -3.62 16.57
C ILE A 344 5.36 -2.61 17.33
N LEU A 345 5.24 -1.38 16.83
CA LEU A 345 4.42 -0.34 17.47
C LEU A 345 2.95 -0.75 17.55
N ASN A 346 2.42 -1.33 16.48
CA ASN A 346 1.04 -1.82 16.46
C ASN A 346 0.80 -3.00 17.41
N LYS A 347 1.79 -3.88 17.61
CA LYS A 347 1.68 -4.99 18.57
C LYS A 347 1.50 -4.50 20.02
N TYR A 348 2.18 -3.42 20.38
CA TYR A 348 2.19 -2.86 21.73
C TYR A 348 1.36 -1.57 21.88
N VAL A 349 0.51 -1.24 20.91
CA VAL A 349 -0.18 0.06 20.85
C VAL A 349 -1.02 0.37 22.09
N HIS A 350 -1.72 -0.62 22.65
CA HIS A 350 -2.55 -0.45 23.85
C HIS A 350 -1.70 -0.21 25.11
N GLU A 351 -0.58 -0.92 25.24
CA GLU A 351 0.34 -0.74 26.35
C GLU A 351 1.04 0.63 26.29
N ILE A 352 1.43 1.04 25.08
CA ILE A 352 2.02 2.37 24.84
C ILE A 352 0.99 3.45 25.18
N TYR A 353 -0.26 3.30 24.71
CA TYR A 353 -1.32 4.26 25.02
C TYR A 353 -1.56 4.35 26.53
N ALA A 354 -1.73 3.24 27.23
CA ALA A 354 -1.98 3.21 28.67
C ALA A 354 -0.90 3.96 29.49
N ARG A 355 0.36 3.92 29.03
CA ARG A 355 1.45 4.68 29.68
C ARG A 355 1.40 6.18 29.38
N LEU A 356 0.94 6.54 28.18
CA LEU A 356 0.90 7.93 27.70
C LEU A 356 -0.46 8.60 27.97
N GLU A 357 -1.49 7.86 28.33
CA GLU A 357 -2.86 8.32 28.53
C GLU A 357 -2.96 9.58 29.40
N PRO A 358 -2.29 9.68 30.59
CA PRO A 358 -2.41 10.87 31.45
C PRO A 358 -1.91 12.16 30.77
N PHE A 359 -1.02 12.02 29.77
CA PHE A 359 -0.50 13.12 28.99
C PHE A 359 -1.38 13.41 27.78
N LEU A 360 -1.83 12.39 27.05
CA LEU A 360 -2.56 12.51 25.78
C LEU A 360 -3.98 13.06 25.97
N ILE A 361 -4.65 12.71 27.06
CA ILE A 361 -6.00 13.22 27.39
C ILE A 361 -6.01 14.75 27.54
N LYS A 362 -4.90 15.37 27.94
CA LYS A 362 -4.80 16.84 28.07
C LYS A 362 -5.02 17.59 26.75
N PHE A 363 -4.82 16.92 25.63
CA PHE A 363 -5.02 17.50 24.28
C PHE A 363 -6.43 17.22 23.73
N GLU A 364 -7.25 16.46 24.45
CA GLU A 364 -8.62 16.13 24.03
C GLU A 364 -9.50 17.37 24.08
N ARG A 365 -10.12 17.72 22.94
CA ARG A 365 -10.96 18.93 22.83
C ARG A 365 -12.43 18.66 23.09
N SER A 366 -12.84 17.40 23.09
CA SER A 366 -14.22 16.96 23.31
C SER A 366 -14.23 15.66 24.05
N THR A 367 -15.14 15.51 25.01
CA THR A 367 -15.29 14.29 25.77
C THR A 367 -15.98 13.17 24.99
N TYR A 368 -16.58 13.49 23.84
CA TYR A 368 -17.34 12.52 23.04
C TYR A 368 -17.54 12.98 21.59
N HIS A 369 -17.27 12.10 20.64
CA HIS A 369 -17.65 12.28 19.24
C HIS A 369 -19.00 11.59 19.00
N PRO A 370 -19.95 12.20 18.28
CA PRO A 370 -21.29 11.63 18.10
C PRO A 370 -21.34 10.21 17.53
N ASP A 371 -20.36 9.88 16.67
CA ASP A 371 -20.26 8.58 16.01
C ASP A 371 -19.34 7.59 16.75
N GLU A 372 -18.76 7.99 17.89
CA GLU A 372 -17.87 7.17 18.72
C GLU A 372 -18.69 6.51 19.82
N GLU A 373 -18.77 5.18 19.79
CA GLU A 373 -19.44 4.43 20.85
C GLU A 373 -18.75 4.69 22.20
N PRO A 374 -19.53 4.93 23.27
CA PRO A 374 -18.93 5.04 24.59
C PRO A 374 -18.17 3.74 24.91
N HIS A 375 -16.89 3.86 25.24
CA HIS A 375 -16.21 2.74 25.84
C HIS A 375 -16.90 2.43 27.16
N THR A 376 -17.76 1.43 27.16
CA THR A 376 -18.12 0.77 28.40
C THR A 376 -16.83 0.14 28.89
N CYS A 377 -16.16 0.80 29.86
CA CYS A 377 -15.17 0.15 30.69
C CYS A 377 -15.82 -1.14 31.17
N GLY A 378 -15.26 -2.27 30.75
CA GLY A 378 -15.85 -3.56 31.02
C GLY A 378 -16.15 -3.68 32.52
N GLU A 379 -17.42 -3.79 32.83
CA GLU A 379 -17.81 -4.54 33.99
C GLU A 379 -17.41 -5.99 33.69
N ALA A 380 -16.23 -6.34 34.21
CA ALA A 380 -15.85 -7.70 34.41
C ALA A 380 -16.91 -8.32 35.35
N GLN A 381 -17.71 -9.21 34.82
CA GLN A 381 -18.33 -10.30 35.56
C GLN A 381 -17.85 -11.63 34.98
#